data_ca0121f011c75793cd4ea37433c3a7ee
#
_entry.id   ca0121f011c75793cd4ea37433c3a7ee
#
_cell.length_a   1.000
_cell.length_b   1.000
_cell.length_c   1.000
_cell.angle_alpha   90.00
_cell.angle_beta   90.00
_cell.angle_gamma   90.00
#
_symmetry.space_group_name_H-M   'P 1'
#
loop_
_entity.id
_entity.type
_entity.pdbx_description
1 polymer ?
#
loop_
_entity_poly.entity_id
_entity_poly.type
_entity_poly.pdbx_seq_one_letter_code
_entity_poly.pdbx_strand_id
1 'polypeptide(L)'
;MILPQYFIEHLCDLSPISFIELIYDKGFFTAPASTKYHGNYEGGLYNHSRIVTETLVELTKNNKLEWQNPRSPYIVGMFHDLCKIDSYRKNGDKWEYNTDAPLNGHGDKSVILLSQHIALTDEEIMCIRYHMGAFTDEKEWNYYSRAVENYPNVLWTHTADMIASKLFKT
;
A
#
# COMPACT_ATOMS: atom_id res chain seq x y z
N MET A 1 4.20 22.16 2.08
CA MET A 1 4.29 20.69 2.09
C MET A 1 5.75 20.29 2.30
N ILE A 2 6.02 19.49 3.34
CA ILE A 2 7.34 18.89 3.60
C ILE A 2 7.18 17.39 3.41
N LEU A 3 7.89 16.82 2.44
CA LEU A 3 7.82 15.39 2.12
C LEU A 3 9.02 14.66 2.72
N PRO A 4 8.85 13.39 3.14
CA PRO A 4 9.96 12.56 3.59
C PRO A 4 11.00 12.32 2.47
N GLN A 5 12.29 12.29 2.82
CA GLN A 5 13.38 12.17 1.86
C GLN A 5 13.26 10.95 0.93
N TYR A 6 12.95 9.78 1.48
CA TYR A 6 12.74 8.56 0.68
C TYR A 6 11.63 8.74 -0.39
N PHE A 7 10.52 9.41 -0.03
CA PHE A 7 9.43 9.65 -0.97
C PHE A 7 9.88 10.59 -2.10
N ILE A 8 10.66 11.62 -1.78
CA ILE A 8 11.23 12.53 -2.79
C ILE A 8 12.11 11.78 -3.78
N GLU A 9 13.00 10.94 -3.27
CA GLU A 9 14.00 10.22 -4.08
C GLU A 9 13.40 9.15 -5.00
N HIS A 10 12.30 8.53 -4.61
CA HIS A 10 11.80 7.33 -5.30
C HIS A 10 10.39 7.45 -5.87
N LEU A 11 9.56 8.36 -5.38
CA LEU A 11 8.15 8.44 -5.71
C LEU A 11 7.71 9.74 -6.40
N CYS A 12 8.41 10.84 -6.20
CA CYS A 12 7.99 12.14 -6.77
C CYS A 12 7.93 12.11 -8.30
N ASP A 13 8.90 11.49 -8.96
CA ASP A 13 8.93 11.38 -10.43
C ASP A 13 7.91 10.36 -10.97
N LEU A 14 7.41 9.49 -10.11
CA LEU A 14 6.41 8.46 -10.43
C LEU A 14 4.97 8.90 -10.15
N SER A 15 4.79 10.05 -9.50
CA SER A 15 3.50 10.53 -8.99
C SER A 15 3.20 11.95 -9.47
N PRO A 16 2.03 12.21 -10.07
CA PRO A 16 1.61 13.57 -10.39
C PRO A 16 1.60 14.48 -9.16
N ILE A 17 1.99 15.74 -9.32
CA ILE A 17 2.03 16.70 -8.20
C ILE A 17 0.67 16.84 -7.52
N SER A 18 -0.42 16.85 -8.26
CA SER A 18 -1.78 16.90 -7.72
C SER A 18 -2.14 15.71 -6.86
N PHE A 19 -1.60 14.53 -7.17
CA PHE A 19 -1.76 13.34 -6.34
C PHE A 19 -0.93 13.44 -5.07
N ILE A 20 0.30 13.94 -5.16
CA ILE A 20 1.16 14.16 -3.98
C ILE A 20 0.50 15.14 -3.00
N GLU A 21 -0.06 16.24 -3.51
CA GLU A 21 -0.82 17.21 -2.70
C GLU A 21 -2.03 16.56 -2.06
N LEU A 22 -2.81 15.78 -2.80
CA LEU A 22 -3.96 15.06 -2.29
C LEU A 22 -3.61 14.12 -1.14
N ILE A 23 -2.62 13.25 -1.31
CA ILE A 23 -2.25 12.28 -0.25
C ILE A 23 -1.63 12.98 0.97
N TYR A 24 -0.96 14.12 0.77
CA TYR A 24 -0.47 14.96 1.87
C TYR A 24 -1.63 15.53 2.68
N ASP A 25 -2.61 16.14 2.01
CA ASP A 25 -3.76 16.75 2.67
C ASP A 25 -4.70 15.71 3.30
N LYS A 26 -4.79 14.51 2.71
CA LYS A 26 -5.55 13.37 3.25
C LYS A 26 -4.81 12.63 4.38
N GLY A 27 -3.60 13.03 4.72
CA GLY A 27 -2.88 12.52 5.88
C GLY A 27 -2.13 11.20 5.66
N PHE A 28 -1.75 10.85 4.43
CA PHE A 28 -0.95 9.65 4.15
C PHE A 28 0.33 9.59 5.00
N PHE A 29 0.95 10.74 5.24
CA PHE A 29 2.19 10.87 6.01
C PHE A 29 1.98 10.96 7.52
N THR A 30 0.73 11.04 8.00
CA THR A 30 0.40 11.20 9.43
C THR A 30 -0.53 10.11 9.96
N ALA A 31 -1.29 9.44 9.09
CA ALA A 31 -2.21 8.37 9.49
C ALA A 31 -1.44 7.18 10.09
N PRO A 32 -2.07 6.40 10.99
CA PRO A 32 -1.52 5.15 11.49
C PRO A 32 -1.70 4.02 10.46
N ALA A 33 -0.85 3.00 10.51
CA ALA A 33 -1.04 1.79 9.70
C ALA A 33 -2.19 0.91 10.23
N SER A 34 -2.46 0.97 11.54
CA SER A 34 -3.58 0.30 12.20
C SER A 34 -4.00 1.04 13.47
N THR A 35 -5.13 0.67 14.06
CA THR A 35 -5.56 1.21 15.37
C THR A 35 -5.15 0.32 16.55
N LYS A 36 -4.71 -0.92 16.32
CA LYS A 36 -4.48 -1.92 17.39
C LYS A 36 -3.20 -2.74 17.22
N TYR A 37 -2.64 -2.79 16.00
CA TYR A 37 -1.53 -3.68 15.68
C TYR A 37 -0.26 -2.88 15.34
N HIS A 38 0.48 -3.31 14.32
CA HIS A 38 1.67 -2.62 13.84
C HIS A 38 1.35 -1.19 13.37
N GLY A 39 2.32 -0.29 13.51
CA GLY A 39 2.19 1.09 13.02
C GLY A 39 1.06 1.92 13.67
N ASN A 40 0.66 1.61 14.92
CA ASN A 40 -0.35 2.36 15.67
C ASN A 40 0.24 3.63 16.28
N TYR A 41 0.74 4.53 15.42
CA TYR A 41 1.29 5.83 15.79
C TYR A 41 1.18 6.79 14.61
N GLU A 42 1.33 8.07 14.86
CA GLU A 42 1.30 9.09 13.82
C GLU A 42 2.43 8.90 12.82
N GLY A 43 2.09 8.82 11.51
CA GLY A 43 3.01 8.48 10.44
C GLY A 43 3.25 6.98 10.24
N GLY A 44 2.56 6.13 11.00
CA GLY A 44 2.69 4.66 10.90
C GLY A 44 2.38 4.12 9.52
N LEU A 45 1.37 4.67 8.82
CA LEU A 45 1.01 4.28 7.46
C LEU A 45 2.18 4.49 6.47
N TYR A 46 2.74 5.70 6.46
CA TYR A 46 3.89 5.98 5.60
C TYR A 46 5.10 5.11 5.94
N ASN A 47 5.42 4.96 7.22
CA ASN A 47 6.56 4.16 7.64
C ASN A 47 6.41 2.69 7.25
N HIS A 48 5.22 2.12 7.45
CA HIS A 48 4.89 0.77 6.99
C HIS A 48 5.03 0.64 5.46
N SER A 49 4.38 1.53 4.70
CA SER A 49 4.44 1.54 3.23
C SER A 49 5.87 1.67 2.70
N ARG A 50 6.70 2.50 3.35
CA ARG A 50 8.12 2.63 3.00
C ARG A 50 8.87 1.32 3.19
N ILE A 51 8.69 0.64 4.32
CA ILE A 51 9.39 -0.63 4.60
C ILE A 51 8.89 -1.74 3.66
N VAL A 52 7.59 -1.79 3.35
CA VAL A 52 7.07 -2.70 2.32
C VAL A 52 7.72 -2.43 0.97
N THR A 53 7.86 -1.15 0.58
CA THR A 53 8.52 -0.77 -0.68
C THR A 53 9.99 -1.21 -0.71
N GLU A 54 10.75 -0.88 0.32
CA GLU A 54 12.16 -1.26 0.44
C GLU A 54 12.32 -2.79 0.36
N THR A 55 11.49 -3.53 1.10
CA THR A 55 11.49 -5.00 1.11
C THR A 55 11.14 -5.56 -0.27
N LEU A 56 10.13 -5.03 -0.95
CA LEU A 56 9.71 -5.50 -2.27
C LEU A 56 10.78 -5.22 -3.33
N VAL A 57 11.42 -4.06 -3.28
CA VAL A 57 12.57 -3.71 -4.14
C VAL A 57 13.73 -4.66 -3.90
N GLU A 58 14.05 -4.97 -2.65
CA GLU A 58 15.11 -5.92 -2.30
C GLU A 58 14.77 -7.34 -2.77
N LEU A 59 13.55 -7.82 -2.54
CA LEU A 59 13.07 -9.11 -3.03
C LEU A 59 13.14 -9.17 -4.56
N THR A 60 12.74 -8.10 -5.25
CA THR A 60 12.82 -7.98 -6.71
C THR A 60 14.26 -8.18 -7.19
N LYS A 61 15.20 -7.46 -6.59
CA LYS A 61 16.62 -7.55 -6.96
C LYS A 61 17.22 -8.94 -6.68
N ASN A 62 16.99 -9.45 -5.47
CA ASN A 62 17.61 -10.70 -5.02
C ASN A 62 17.08 -11.94 -5.75
N ASN A 63 15.79 -11.90 -6.14
CA ASN A 63 15.14 -13.03 -6.83
C ASN A 63 14.98 -12.78 -8.34
N LYS A 64 15.50 -11.65 -8.87
CA LYS A 64 15.39 -11.27 -10.29
C LYS A 64 13.96 -11.30 -10.79
N LEU A 65 13.05 -10.72 -9.99
CA LEU A 65 11.63 -10.68 -10.35
C LEU A 65 11.44 -9.76 -11.56
N GLU A 66 10.66 -10.21 -12.51
CA GLU A 66 10.27 -9.42 -13.68
C GLU A 66 8.91 -8.74 -13.40
N TRP A 67 8.82 -7.46 -13.73
CA TRP A 67 7.62 -6.65 -13.60
C TRP A 67 7.20 -6.09 -14.95
N GLN A 68 5.90 -5.91 -15.18
CA GLN A 68 5.41 -5.25 -16.39
C GLN A 68 5.96 -3.83 -16.55
N ASN A 69 6.25 -3.16 -15.43
CA ASN A 69 6.90 -1.86 -15.41
C ASN A 69 7.97 -1.81 -14.31
N PRO A 70 9.20 -1.35 -14.61
CA PRO A 70 10.28 -1.23 -13.60
C PRO A 70 9.93 -0.39 -12.37
N ARG A 71 8.95 0.52 -12.47
CA ARG A 71 8.45 1.32 -11.34
C ARG A 71 7.54 0.54 -10.39
N SER A 72 6.98 -0.58 -10.84
CA SER A 72 5.90 -1.30 -10.13
C SER A 72 6.22 -1.64 -8.68
N PRO A 73 7.44 -2.11 -8.29
CA PRO A 73 7.75 -2.35 -6.89
C PRO A 73 7.57 -1.11 -5.99
N TYR A 74 7.89 0.07 -6.53
CA TYR A 74 7.75 1.33 -5.80
C TYR A 74 6.28 1.75 -5.67
N ILE A 75 5.51 1.69 -6.76
CA ILE A 75 4.09 2.05 -6.77
C ILE A 75 3.29 1.08 -5.91
N VAL A 76 3.48 -0.23 -6.09
CA VAL A 76 2.78 -1.26 -5.34
C VAL A 76 3.11 -1.18 -3.85
N GLY A 77 4.40 -1.18 -3.50
CA GLY A 77 4.83 -1.15 -2.10
C GLY A 77 4.36 0.10 -1.37
N MET A 78 4.47 1.29 -1.99
CA MET A 78 4.10 2.55 -1.35
C MET A 78 2.59 2.71 -1.19
N PHE A 79 1.79 2.23 -2.14
CA PHE A 79 0.37 2.56 -2.19
C PHE A 79 -0.58 1.37 -2.00
N HIS A 80 -0.07 0.15 -1.64
CA HIS A 80 -0.94 -1.02 -1.40
C HIS A 80 -2.02 -0.72 -0.34
N ASP A 81 -1.66 0.05 0.67
CA ASP A 81 -2.50 0.42 1.81
C ASP A 81 -3.05 1.86 1.74
N LEU A 82 -3.12 2.46 0.54
CA LEU A 82 -3.63 3.82 0.34
C LEU A 82 -5.04 4.02 0.90
N CYS A 83 -5.85 2.96 0.95
CA CYS A 83 -7.18 2.97 1.55
C CYS A 83 -7.23 3.52 2.99
N LYS A 84 -6.11 3.46 3.71
CA LYS A 84 -6.02 3.86 5.12
C LYS A 84 -5.99 5.38 5.34
N ILE A 85 -5.80 6.19 4.29
CA ILE A 85 -5.80 7.67 4.41
C ILE A 85 -7.09 8.26 4.99
N ASP A 86 -8.22 7.54 4.86
CA ASP A 86 -9.51 7.94 5.39
C ASP A 86 -10.18 6.86 6.23
N SER A 87 -9.53 5.70 6.42
CA SER A 87 -10.08 4.60 7.21
C SER A 87 -10.00 4.85 8.72
N TYR A 88 -9.19 5.82 9.13
CA TYR A 88 -9.02 6.19 10.52
C TYR A 88 -9.22 7.68 10.72
N ARG A 89 -9.77 8.05 11.88
CA ARG A 89 -9.89 9.43 12.33
C ARG A 89 -9.35 9.57 13.75
N LYS A 90 -8.84 10.75 14.08
CA LYS A 90 -8.34 11.06 15.40
C LYS A 90 -9.52 11.46 16.30
N ASN A 91 -9.64 10.85 17.47
CA ASN A 91 -10.59 11.20 18.50
C ASN A 91 -9.84 11.43 19.81
N GLY A 92 -9.53 12.70 20.13
CA GLY A 92 -8.58 13.06 21.16
C GLY A 92 -7.18 12.52 20.81
N ASP A 93 -6.59 11.74 21.73
CA ASP A 93 -5.27 11.13 21.54
C ASP A 93 -5.30 9.73 20.92
N LYS A 94 -6.51 9.23 20.54
CA LYS A 94 -6.69 7.87 20.01
C LYS A 94 -7.12 7.90 18.57
N TRP A 95 -6.67 6.91 17.82
CA TRP A 95 -7.17 6.61 16.50
C TRP A 95 -8.34 5.62 16.57
N GLU A 96 -9.40 5.89 15.85
CA GLU A 96 -10.58 5.03 15.72
C GLU A 96 -10.95 4.83 14.24
N TYR A 97 -11.75 3.80 13.94
CA TYR A 97 -12.27 3.60 12.60
C TYR A 97 -13.19 4.73 12.19
N ASN A 98 -13.00 5.24 10.98
CA ASN A 98 -13.88 6.21 10.35
C ASN A 98 -15.05 5.48 9.68
N THR A 99 -16.20 5.43 10.37
CA THR A 99 -17.43 4.80 9.86
C THR A 99 -18.12 5.62 8.77
N ASP A 100 -17.70 6.87 8.57
CA ASP A 100 -18.31 7.80 7.60
C ASP A 100 -17.54 7.79 6.26
N ALA A 101 -16.49 6.96 6.13
CA ALA A 101 -15.75 6.82 4.88
C ALA A 101 -16.65 6.29 3.76
N PRO A 102 -16.73 6.97 2.59
CA PRO A 102 -17.70 6.63 1.55
C PRO A 102 -17.37 5.32 0.83
N LEU A 103 -16.09 4.90 0.82
CA LEU A 103 -15.65 3.65 0.23
C LEU A 103 -15.27 2.66 1.33
N ASN A 104 -15.82 1.47 1.23
CA ASN A 104 -15.44 0.32 2.03
C ASN A 104 -14.45 -0.57 1.25
N GLY A 105 -13.77 -1.48 1.95
CA GLY A 105 -12.80 -2.40 1.35
C GLY A 105 -11.36 -2.04 1.71
N HIS A 106 -10.43 -2.85 1.25
CA HIS A 106 -9.01 -2.70 1.54
C HIS A 106 -8.20 -2.58 0.25
N GLY A 107 -7.79 -3.66 -0.39
CA GLY A 107 -7.05 -3.61 -1.64
C GLY A 107 -7.85 -2.96 -2.77
N ASP A 108 -9.12 -3.30 -2.93
CA ASP A 108 -10.01 -2.69 -3.93
C ASP A 108 -10.09 -1.17 -3.78
N LYS A 109 -10.26 -0.69 -2.55
CA LYS A 109 -10.30 0.74 -2.25
C LYS A 109 -8.99 1.43 -2.59
N SER A 110 -7.85 0.81 -2.28
CA SER A 110 -6.53 1.34 -2.65
C SER A 110 -6.40 1.47 -4.17
N VAL A 111 -6.80 0.45 -4.93
CA VAL A 111 -6.81 0.48 -6.41
C VAL A 111 -7.70 1.61 -6.93
N ILE A 112 -8.94 1.72 -6.44
CA ILE A 112 -9.90 2.76 -6.86
C ILE A 112 -9.33 4.16 -6.63
N LEU A 113 -8.77 4.42 -5.45
CA LEU A 113 -8.18 5.71 -5.11
C LEU A 113 -6.96 6.03 -5.98
N LEU A 114 -6.06 5.06 -6.15
CA LEU A 114 -4.82 5.27 -6.88
C LEU A 114 -5.04 5.42 -8.39
N SER A 115 -5.93 4.63 -8.99
CA SER A 115 -6.21 4.64 -10.44
C SER A 115 -6.82 5.93 -10.96
N GLN A 116 -7.35 6.78 -10.07
CA GLN A 116 -7.83 8.12 -10.43
C GLN A 116 -6.68 9.09 -10.76
N HIS A 117 -5.45 8.75 -10.38
CA HIS A 117 -4.30 9.65 -10.46
C HIS A 117 -3.11 9.05 -11.20
N ILE A 118 -2.93 7.74 -11.13
CA ILE A 118 -1.83 7.00 -11.76
C ILE A 118 -2.42 5.90 -12.64
N ALA A 119 -2.02 5.87 -13.92
CA ALA A 119 -2.37 4.76 -14.81
C ALA A 119 -1.63 3.51 -14.34
N LEU A 120 -2.37 2.55 -13.78
CA LEU A 120 -1.84 1.28 -13.26
C LEU A 120 -1.80 0.23 -14.37
N THR A 121 -0.79 -0.63 -14.33
CA THR A 121 -0.78 -1.88 -15.10
C THR A 121 -1.70 -2.91 -14.46
N ASP A 122 -2.11 -3.93 -15.22
CA ASP A 122 -2.92 -5.03 -14.68
C ASP A 122 -2.21 -5.73 -13.51
N GLU A 123 -0.90 -5.89 -13.60
CA GLU A 123 -0.09 -6.47 -12.52
C GLU A 123 -0.11 -5.60 -11.26
N GLU A 124 0.08 -4.28 -11.39
CA GLU A 124 0.00 -3.34 -10.26
C GLU A 124 -1.37 -3.41 -9.57
N ILE A 125 -2.45 -3.47 -10.36
CA ILE A 125 -3.82 -3.64 -9.86
C ILE A 125 -3.94 -4.93 -9.04
N MET A 126 -3.50 -6.07 -9.61
CA MET A 126 -3.62 -7.37 -8.93
C MET A 126 -2.76 -7.46 -7.68
N CYS A 127 -1.53 -6.92 -7.73
CA CYS A 127 -0.64 -6.86 -6.55
C CYS A 127 -1.25 -6.03 -5.42
N ILE A 128 -1.78 -4.84 -5.71
CA ILE A 128 -2.41 -3.98 -4.71
C ILE A 128 -3.71 -4.61 -4.20
N ARG A 129 -4.57 -5.12 -5.11
CA ARG A 129 -5.85 -5.70 -4.73
C ARG A 129 -5.70 -6.89 -3.78
N TYR A 130 -4.75 -7.77 -4.06
CA TYR A 130 -4.60 -9.05 -3.36
C TYR A 130 -3.40 -9.10 -2.41
N HIS A 131 -2.83 -7.95 -2.00
CA HIS A 131 -1.68 -7.92 -1.08
C HIS A 131 -1.96 -8.59 0.27
N MET A 132 -3.23 -8.65 0.69
CA MET A 132 -3.63 -9.37 1.90
C MET A 132 -3.39 -10.88 1.85
N GLY A 133 -3.21 -11.46 0.65
CA GLY A 133 -2.88 -12.87 0.46
C GLY A 133 -3.88 -13.80 1.15
N ALA A 134 -3.41 -14.65 2.05
CA ALA A 134 -4.24 -15.61 2.79
C ALA A 134 -5.31 -14.96 3.70
N PHE A 135 -5.23 -13.66 4.00
CA PHE A 135 -6.24 -12.92 4.73
C PHE A 135 -7.33 -12.31 3.83
N THR A 136 -7.27 -12.58 2.53
CA THR A 136 -8.36 -12.27 1.58
C THR A 136 -9.60 -13.11 1.96
N ASP A 137 -10.82 -12.53 1.78
CA ASP A 137 -12.08 -13.25 2.03
C ASP A 137 -12.09 -14.59 1.27
N GLU A 138 -12.51 -15.66 1.92
CA GLU A 138 -12.57 -17.01 1.35
C GLU A 138 -13.33 -17.06 0.01
N LYS A 139 -14.35 -16.22 -0.15
CA LYS A 139 -15.11 -16.07 -1.40
C LYS A 139 -14.26 -15.60 -2.57
N GLU A 140 -13.15 -14.91 -2.29
CA GLU A 140 -12.23 -14.35 -3.27
C GLU A 140 -11.01 -15.29 -3.54
N TRP A 141 -10.85 -16.40 -2.83
CA TRP A 141 -9.65 -17.26 -2.95
C TRP A 141 -9.41 -17.81 -4.36
N ASN A 142 -10.47 -18.14 -5.10
CA ASN A 142 -10.33 -18.56 -6.49
C ASN A 142 -9.82 -17.44 -7.40
N TYR A 143 -10.17 -16.20 -7.11
CA TYR A 143 -9.67 -15.03 -7.85
C TYR A 143 -8.24 -14.70 -7.45
N TYR A 144 -7.93 -14.80 -6.15
CA TYR A 144 -6.57 -14.65 -5.62
C TYR A 144 -5.63 -15.69 -6.25
N SER A 145 -6.00 -16.97 -6.29
CA SER A 145 -5.19 -18.01 -6.92
C SER A 145 -4.91 -17.69 -8.39
N ARG A 146 -5.92 -17.28 -9.15
CA ARG A 146 -5.74 -16.87 -10.56
C ARG A 146 -4.88 -15.61 -10.70
N ALA A 147 -4.99 -14.68 -9.77
CA ALA A 147 -4.13 -13.50 -9.77
C ALA A 147 -2.66 -13.88 -9.55
N VAL A 148 -2.37 -14.79 -8.62
CA VAL A 148 -1.01 -15.32 -8.40
C VAL A 148 -0.48 -16.11 -9.61
N GLU A 149 -1.32 -16.92 -10.25
CA GLU A 149 -0.94 -17.68 -11.45
C GLU A 149 -0.57 -16.77 -12.63
N ASN A 150 -1.32 -15.70 -12.85
CA ASN A 150 -1.08 -14.76 -13.96
C ASN A 150 -0.02 -13.69 -13.63
N TYR A 151 0.09 -13.31 -12.37
CA TYR A 151 0.98 -12.25 -11.86
C TYR A 151 1.66 -12.73 -10.56
N PRO A 152 2.74 -13.51 -10.64
CA PRO A 152 3.42 -14.08 -9.45
C PRO A 152 3.87 -13.04 -8.44
N ASN A 153 4.07 -11.78 -8.85
CA ASN A 153 4.44 -10.68 -7.97
C ASN A 153 3.35 -10.30 -6.94
N VAL A 154 2.12 -10.79 -7.10
CA VAL A 154 1.07 -10.74 -6.06
C VAL A 154 1.55 -11.44 -4.78
N LEU A 155 2.16 -12.63 -4.90
CA LEU A 155 2.70 -13.37 -3.75
C LEU A 155 3.89 -12.65 -3.10
N TRP A 156 4.76 -12.06 -3.92
CA TRP A 156 5.91 -11.29 -3.42
C TRP A 156 5.48 -10.01 -2.71
N THR A 157 4.43 -9.35 -3.20
CA THR A 157 3.82 -8.18 -2.54
C THR A 157 3.27 -8.55 -1.15
N HIS A 158 2.49 -9.64 -1.06
CA HIS A 158 2.01 -10.17 0.22
C HIS A 158 3.18 -10.50 1.16
N THR A 159 4.23 -11.14 0.64
CA THR A 159 5.41 -11.49 1.43
C THR A 159 6.10 -10.25 1.99
N ALA A 160 6.28 -9.20 1.18
CA ALA A 160 6.88 -7.95 1.63
C ALA A 160 6.07 -7.27 2.74
N ASP A 161 4.73 -7.23 2.60
CA ASP A 161 3.83 -6.72 3.64
C ASP A 161 3.92 -7.54 4.93
N MET A 162 3.93 -8.87 4.83
CA MET A 162 4.08 -9.75 6.00
C MET A 162 5.44 -9.56 6.69
N ILE A 163 6.53 -9.37 5.95
CA ILE A 163 7.84 -9.06 6.51
C ILE A 163 7.78 -7.72 7.27
N ALA A 164 7.25 -6.66 6.67
CA ALA A 164 7.12 -5.36 7.30
C ALA A 164 6.27 -5.42 8.57
N SER A 165 5.09 -6.03 8.49
CA SER A 165 4.13 -6.06 9.60
C SER A 165 4.52 -7.00 10.73
N LYS A 166 5.16 -8.15 10.47
CA LYS A 166 5.45 -9.19 11.47
C LYS A 166 6.87 -9.18 11.98
N LEU A 167 7.86 -8.89 11.12
CA LEU A 167 9.26 -8.88 11.51
C LEU A 167 9.73 -7.49 11.94
N PHE A 168 9.39 -6.44 11.16
CA PHE A 168 9.77 -5.07 11.51
C PHE A 168 8.73 -4.39 12.42
N LYS A 169 7.51 -4.91 12.52
CA LYS A 169 6.42 -4.41 13.38
C LYS A 169 6.04 -2.94 13.08
N THR A 170 6.12 -2.57 11.83
CA THR A 170 5.76 -1.23 11.33
C THR A 170 4.35 -1.16 10.85
#